data_14f2e2ab305a784de1ad23378123f28e
#
_entry.id   14f2e2ab305a784de1ad23378123f28e
#
_cell.length_a   1.000
_cell.length_b   1.000
_cell.length_c   1.000
_cell.angle_alpha   90.00
_cell.angle_beta   90.00
_cell.angle_gamma   90.00
#
_symmetry.space_group_name_H-M   'P 1'
#
loop_
_entity.id
_entity.type
_entity.pdbx_description
1 polymer ?
#
loop_
_entity_poly.entity_id
_entity_poly.type
_entity_poly.pdbx_seq_one_letter_code
_entity_poly.pdbx_strand_id
1 'polypeptide(L)'
;ALGINQFQLLQETGSLSNPDGFIGNYLHYLAHEALFYDYEWNVLNEDESTYDEITVFEREHYTGGWASTIETIVEFPDVEALDNYSGMSIELLRGCPDANGNYSDQGCDDYDRIARMFICNEDGSNCNEAARWITPFDRQPHHLTDISPFISMLKSGGNKMVKFQESGWPNSLLTMRFRFYHGDDLTDTPQTFQPMWVGTIPFNPDFDDSTPPIVFEVPDDAT
;
A
#
# COMPACT_ATOMS: atom_id res chain seq x y z
N ALA A 1 9.06 3.38 -21.10
CA ALA A 1 9.17 3.95 -22.47
C ALA A 1 8.25 3.26 -23.49
N LEU A 2 7.80 2.01 -23.24
CA LEU A 2 6.90 1.28 -24.14
C LEU A 2 5.43 1.70 -23.99
N GLY A 3 4.99 2.13 -22.81
CA GLY A 3 3.59 2.43 -22.53
C GLY A 3 3.03 3.61 -23.32
N ILE A 4 3.71 4.74 -23.34
CA ILE A 4 3.26 5.94 -24.06
C ILE A 4 3.25 5.69 -25.56
N ASN A 5 4.26 5.05 -26.09
CA ASN A 5 4.33 4.74 -27.52
C ASN A 5 3.25 3.75 -27.96
N GLN A 6 2.90 2.79 -27.12
CA GLN A 6 1.80 1.85 -27.38
C GLN A 6 0.44 2.55 -27.35
N PHE A 7 0.22 3.45 -26.39
CA PHE A 7 -1.00 4.23 -26.31
C PHE A 7 -1.19 5.14 -27.52
N GLN A 8 -0.12 5.85 -27.94
CA GLN A 8 -0.13 6.65 -29.16
C GLN A 8 -0.38 5.80 -30.42
N LEU A 9 0.27 4.65 -30.52
CA LEU A 9 0.04 3.72 -31.62
C LEU A 9 -1.41 3.25 -31.67
N LEU A 10 -2.03 2.95 -30.55
CA LEU A 10 -3.44 2.55 -30.45
C LEU A 10 -4.38 3.70 -30.84
N GLN A 11 -4.06 4.94 -30.47
CA GLN A 11 -4.80 6.11 -30.91
C GLN A 11 -4.69 6.32 -32.44
N GLU A 12 -3.47 6.24 -32.97
CA GLU A 12 -3.19 6.43 -34.39
C GLU A 12 -3.81 5.33 -35.29
N THR A 13 -3.87 4.10 -34.78
CA THR A 13 -4.51 2.99 -35.51
C THR A 13 -6.03 3.01 -35.45
N GLY A 14 -6.63 3.95 -34.71
CA GLY A 14 -8.08 4.05 -34.55
C GLY A 14 -8.69 2.92 -33.72
N SER A 15 -7.88 2.09 -33.09
CA SER A 15 -8.35 0.97 -32.26
C SER A 15 -9.13 1.44 -31.02
N LEU A 16 -8.86 2.65 -30.56
CA LEU A 16 -9.61 3.30 -29.48
C LEU A 16 -10.95 3.88 -29.93
N SER A 17 -11.16 4.07 -31.25
CA SER A 17 -12.41 4.60 -31.79
C SER A 17 -13.51 3.53 -31.96
N ASN A 18 -13.16 2.26 -31.75
CA ASN A 18 -14.11 1.15 -31.77
C ASN A 18 -14.00 0.32 -30.44
N PRO A 19 -14.39 0.91 -29.31
CA PRO A 19 -14.26 0.27 -27.99
C PRO A 19 -15.15 -0.99 -27.84
N ASP A 20 -16.19 -1.12 -28.64
CA ASP A 20 -17.12 -2.26 -28.59
C ASP A 20 -16.64 -3.49 -29.38
N GLY A 21 -15.61 -3.33 -30.18
CA GLY A 21 -14.98 -4.44 -30.90
C GLY A 21 -14.07 -5.25 -29.99
N PHE A 22 -14.07 -6.59 -30.13
CA PHE A 22 -13.23 -7.50 -29.32
C PHE A 22 -11.75 -7.08 -29.32
N ILE A 23 -11.21 -6.75 -30.48
CA ILE A 23 -9.82 -6.30 -30.63
C ILE A 23 -9.62 -4.92 -29.99
N GLY A 24 -10.55 -4.00 -30.19
CA GLY A 24 -10.51 -2.66 -29.62
C GLY A 24 -10.50 -2.70 -28.10
N ASN A 25 -11.37 -3.49 -27.49
CA ASN A 25 -11.44 -3.67 -26.05
C ASN A 25 -10.16 -4.30 -25.48
N TYR A 26 -9.62 -5.32 -26.14
CA TYR A 26 -8.40 -5.97 -25.72
C TYR A 26 -7.18 -5.04 -25.78
N LEU A 27 -7.04 -4.30 -26.86
CA LEU A 27 -5.95 -3.34 -27.02
C LEU A 27 -6.08 -2.15 -26.05
N HIS A 28 -7.32 -1.70 -25.79
CA HIS A 28 -7.57 -0.66 -24.81
C HIS A 28 -7.17 -1.13 -23.40
N TYR A 29 -7.51 -2.36 -23.05
CA TYR A 29 -7.12 -2.96 -21.77
C TYR A 29 -5.59 -3.06 -21.62
N LEU A 30 -4.90 -3.54 -22.66
CA LEU A 30 -3.44 -3.60 -22.67
C LEU A 30 -2.78 -2.21 -22.57
N ALA A 31 -3.38 -1.19 -23.18
CA ALA A 31 -2.87 0.17 -23.07
C ALA A 31 -3.00 0.72 -21.66
N HIS A 32 -4.09 0.43 -20.97
CA HIS A 32 -4.26 0.80 -19.57
C HIS A 32 -3.28 0.08 -18.65
N GLU A 33 -3.09 -1.23 -18.85
CA GLU A 33 -2.06 -1.97 -18.10
C GLU A 33 -0.67 -1.38 -18.34
N ALA A 34 -0.32 -1.09 -19.58
CA ALA A 34 0.99 -0.53 -19.89
C ALA A 34 1.23 0.83 -19.21
N LEU A 35 0.21 1.69 -19.14
CA LEU A 35 0.30 2.97 -18.44
C LEU A 35 0.47 2.78 -16.92
N PHE A 36 -0.25 1.83 -16.36
CA PHE A 36 -0.16 1.52 -14.94
C PHE A 36 1.23 0.99 -14.57
N TYR A 37 1.77 0.04 -15.33
CA TYR A 37 3.11 -0.50 -15.12
C TYR A 37 4.21 0.55 -15.33
N ASP A 38 4.04 1.46 -16.30
CA ASP A 38 5.00 2.53 -16.51
C ASP A 38 5.03 3.52 -15.33
N TYR A 39 3.86 3.82 -14.76
CA TYR A 39 3.75 4.63 -13.55
C TYR A 39 4.43 3.96 -12.35
N GLU A 40 4.07 2.72 -12.04
CA GLU A 40 4.70 1.97 -10.94
C GLU A 40 6.21 1.83 -11.15
N TRP A 41 6.64 1.52 -12.36
CA TRP A 41 8.06 1.41 -12.69
C TRP A 41 8.81 2.70 -12.40
N ASN A 42 8.27 3.83 -12.81
CA ASN A 42 8.90 5.13 -12.60
C ASN A 42 8.99 5.46 -11.12
N VAL A 43 7.92 5.23 -10.37
CA VAL A 43 7.89 5.50 -8.92
C VAL A 43 8.80 4.55 -8.14
N LEU A 44 8.86 3.28 -8.52
CA LEU A 44 9.77 2.31 -7.90
C LEU A 44 11.25 2.57 -8.18
N ASN A 45 11.54 3.20 -9.32
CA ASN A 45 12.89 3.55 -9.74
C ASN A 45 13.21 5.05 -9.58
N GLU A 46 12.52 5.74 -8.68
CA GLU A 46 12.89 7.09 -8.28
C GLU A 46 14.33 7.14 -7.76
N ASP A 47 14.95 8.30 -7.93
CA ASP A 47 16.31 8.51 -7.40
C ASP A 47 16.27 8.40 -5.86
N GLU A 48 17.07 7.50 -5.31
CA GLU A 48 17.21 7.28 -3.87
C GLU A 48 17.56 8.56 -3.07
N SER A 49 18.04 9.60 -3.75
CA SER A 49 18.29 10.91 -3.14
C SER A 49 17.02 11.70 -2.84
N THR A 50 15.86 11.27 -3.35
CA THR A 50 14.59 11.97 -3.16
C THR A 50 13.83 11.53 -1.91
N TYR A 51 14.26 10.45 -1.26
CA TYR A 51 13.63 9.92 -0.05
C TYR A 51 14.63 9.27 0.89
N ASP A 52 14.26 9.19 2.16
CA ASP A 52 14.91 8.33 3.14
C ASP A 52 14.13 7.03 3.29
N GLU A 53 14.85 5.92 3.47
CA GLU A 53 14.22 4.59 3.56
C GLU A 53 14.38 3.98 4.95
N ILE A 54 13.31 3.35 5.43
CA ILE A 54 13.34 2.52 6.64
C ILE A 54 12.84 1.13 6.29
N THR A 55 13.72 0.15 6.38
CA THR A 55 13.36 -1.25 6.18
C THR A 55 12.62 -1.80 7.40
N VAL A 56 11.43 -2.33 7.18
CA VAL A 56 10.61 -3.01 8.20
C VAL A 56 10.89 -4.51 8.19
N PHE A 57 10.76 -5.13 7.02
CA PHE A 57 11.07 -6.52 6.76
C PHE A 57 11.94 -6.64 5.52
N GLU A 58 12.97 -7.46 5.58
CA GLU A 58 13.84 -7.74 4.43
C GLU A 58 13.85 -9.22 4.13
N ARG A 59 13.05 -9.63 3.13
CA ARG A 59 12.91 -11.04 2.73
C ARG A 59 12.57 -11.95 3.92
N GLU A 60 11.77 -11.42 4.85
CA GLU A 60 11.37 -12.18 6.03
C GLU A 60 10.41 -13.29 5.63
N HIS A 61 10.69 -14.52 6.10
CA HIS A 61 9.86 -15.66 5.78
C HIS A 61 8.56 -15.61 6.62
N TYR A 62 7.51 -15.13 5.99
CA TYR A 62 6.20 -15.00 6.58
C TYR A 62 5.40 -16.29 6.41
N THR A 63 5.30 -17.05 7.48
CA THR A 63 4.53 -18.30 7.55
C THR A 63 3.68 -18.29 8.80
N GLY A 64 2.59 -19.03 8.79
CA GLY A 64 1.75 -19.16 9.98
C GLY A 64 0.43 -19.85 9.72
N GLY A 65 -0.44 -19.79 10.73
CA GLY A 65 -1.81 -20.27 10.62
C GLY A 65 -2.70 -19.28 9.88
N TRP A 66 -3.96 -19.60 9.80
CA TRP A 66 -4.97 -18.74 9.17
C TRP A 66 -4.96 -17.31 9.74
N ALA A 67 -4.84 -16.33 8.85
CA ALA A 67 -4.80 -14.91 9.19
C ALA A 67 -3.71 -14.55 10.24
N SER A 68 -2.57 -15.22 10.19
CA SER A 68 -1.45 -14.93 11.08
C SER A 68 -0.91 -13.52 10.87
N THR A 69 -0.17 -13.05 11.86
CA THR A 69 0.46 -11.72 11.85
C THR A 69 1.96 -11.87 12.03
N ILE A 70 2.73 -11.09 11.29
CA ILE A 70 4.14 -10.85 11.55
C ILE A 70 4.30 -9.41 12.03
N GLU A 71 5.18 -9.18 12.99
CA GLU A 71 5.35 -7.87 13.61
C GLU A 71 6.81 -7.61 14.00
N THR A 72 7.18 -6.35 13.97
CA THR A 72 8.49 -5.89 14.42
C THR A 72 8.41 -4.48 14.98
N ILE A 73 9.40 -4.13 15.82
CA ILE A 73 9.56 -2.76 16.29
C ILE A 73 10.44 -2.01 15.30
N VAL A 74 9.97 -0.85 14.89
CA VAL A 74 10.66 0.05 13.97
C VAL A 74 10.92 1.37 14.68
N GLU A 75 12.13 1.86 14.62
CA GLU A 75 12.48 3.19 15.07
C GLU A 75 12.20 4.19 13.94
N PHE A 76 11.25 5.07 14.16
CA PHE A 76 10.90 6.12 13.21
C PHE A 76 11.65 7.42 13.52
N PRO A 77 11.81 8.30 12.50
CA PRO A 77 12.44 9.59 12.70
C PRO A 77 11.76 10.39 13.82
N ASP A 78 12.51 11.25 14.47
CA ASP A 78 11.94 12.16 15.45
C ASP A 78 11.05 13.23 14.80
N VAL A 79 10.35 13.99 15.63
CA VAL A 79 9.38 15.01 15.18
C VAL A 79 10.03 16.05 14.26
N GLU A 80 11.25 16.49 14.59
CA GLU A 80 11.97 17.51 13.82
C GLU A 80 12.34 16.98 12.42
N ALA A 81 12.75 15.72 12.34
CA ALA A 81 13.04 15.08 11.05
C ALA A 81 11.75 14.84 10.25
N LEU A 82 10.66 14.39 10.91
CA LEU A 82 9.36 14.16 10.24
C LEU A 82 8.76 15.44 9.66
N ASP A 83 9.00 16.58 10.27
CA ASP A 83 8.51 17.87 9.75
C ASP A 83 9.22 18.31 8.47
N ASN A 84 10.32 17.66 8.07
CA ASN A 84 11.03 17.95 6.82
C ASN A 84 10.60 17.06 5.64
N TYR A 85 9.69 16.08 5.86
CA TYR A 85 9.20 15.24 4.78
C TYR A 85 7.87 15.72 4.24
N SER A 86 7.76 15.75 2.91
CA SER A 86 6.54 16.13 2.20
C SER A 86 5.55 14.98 2.05
N GLY A 87 5.99 13.74 2.22
CA GLY A 87 5.14 12.56 2.04
C GLY A 87 5.80 11.27 2.53
N MET A 88 4.98 10.23 2.55
CA MET A 88 5.38 8.90 2.98
C MET A 88 4.71 7.82 2.14
N SER A 89 5.46 6.82 1.71
CA SER A 89 4.91 5.63 1.04
C SER A 89 5.36 4.35 1.70
N ILE A 90 4.63 3.29 1.43
CA ILE A 90 5.04 1.92 1.74
C ILE A 90 5.32 1.17 0.45
N GLU A 91 6.52 0.66 0.34
CA GLU A 91 6.89 -0.37 -0.62
C GLU A 91 6.62 -1.75 -0.01
N LEU A 92 5.84 -2.55 -0.71
CA LEU A 92 5.53 -3.93 -0.33
C LEU A 92 5.88 -4.87 -1.48
N LEU A 93 6.87 -5.72 -1.28
CA LEU A 93 7.18 -6.85 -2.14
C LEU A 93 6.87 -8.14 -1.40
N ARG A 94 5.96 -8.92 -1.94
CA ARG A 94 5.58 -10.22 -1.40
C ARG A 94 5.97 -11.29 -2.40
N GLY A 95 7.11 -11.92 -2.17
CA GLY A 95 7.61 -13.00 -3.02
C GLY A 95 7.11 -14.37 -2.58
N CYS A 96 6.97 -15.27 -3.53
CA CYS A 96 6.70 -16.67 -3.25
C CYS A 96 8.03 -17.40 -3.20
N PRO A 97 8.38 -18.07 -2.11
CA PRO A 97 9.66 -18.75 -2.01
C PRO A 97 9.70 -19.97 -2.94
N ASP A 98 10.73 -20.04 -3.77
CA ASP A 98 11.08 -21.27 -4.46
C ASP A 98 11.71 -22.29 -3.47
N ALA A 99 12.06 -23.47 -3.97
CA ALA A 99 12.68 -24.53 -3.15
C ALA A 99 14.02 -24.10 -2.50
N ASN A 100 14.63 -23.02 -2.98
CA ASN A 100 15.89 -22.46 -2.48
C ASN A 100 15.67 -21.20 -1.62
N GLY A 101 14.43 -20.78 -1.41
CA GLY A 101 14.08 -19.57 -0.67
C GLY A 101 14.31 -18.27 -1.45
N ASN A 102 14.38 -18.34 -2.77
CA ASN A 102 14.43 -17.13 -3.59
C ASN A 102 13.02 -16.66 -3.93
N TYR A 103 12.89 -15.39 -4.29
CA TYR A 103 11.64 -14.87 -4.86
C TYR A 103 11.31 -15.58 -6.17
N SER A 104 10.05 -15.93 -6.30
CA SER A 104 9.49 -16.50 -7.53
C SER A 104 8.24 -15.70 -7.90
N ASP A 105 8.04 -15.51 -9.19
CA ASP A 105 6.83 -14.92 -9.77
C ASP A 105 5.75 -15.99 -10.05
N GLN A 106 6.03 -17.24 -9.73
CA GLN A 106 5.15 -18.39 -9.96
C GLN A 106 4.96 -19.20 -8.69
N GLY A 107 3.82 -19.87 -8.59
CA GLY A 107 3.51 -20.73 -7.45
C GLY A 107 3.14 -19.95 -6.18
N CYS A 108 2.70 -18.71 -6.34
CA CYS A 108 2.05 -17.96 -5.28
C CYS A 108 0.65 -18.53 -4.99
N ASP A 109 0.00 -18.04 -3.94
CA ASP A 109 -1.36 -18.43 -3.58
C ASP A 109 -2.32 -18.23 -4.78
N ASP A 110 -3.08 -19.27 -5.11
CA ASP A 110 -4.10 -19.26 -6.17
C ASP A 110 -5.31 -18.38 -5.83
N TYR A 111 -5.28 -17.69 -4.70
CA TYR A 111 -6.38 -16.86 -4.24
C TYR A 111 -5.91 -15.45 -3.98
N ASP A 112 -6.76 -14.49 -4.29
CA ASP A 112 -6.64 -13.14 -3.80
C ASP A 112 -6.88 -13.10 -2.28
N ARG A 113 -5.96 -12.51 -1.55
CA ARG A 113 -6.01 -12.39 -0.10
C ARG A 113 -6.02 -10.93 0.30
N ILE A 114 -6.69 -10.64 1.40
CA ILE A 114 -6.59 -9.32 2.01
C ILE A 114 -5.31 -9.27 2.84
N ALA A 115 -4.40 -8.40 2.46
CA ALA A 115 -3.22 -8.05 3.23
C ALA A 115 -3.40 -6.67 3.87
N ARG A 116 -2.98 -6.50 5.12
CA ARG A 116 -3.14 -5.27 5.90
C ARG A 116 -1.86 -4.94 6.63
N MET A 117 -1.58 -3.66 6.73
CA MET A 117 -0.50 -3.16 7.56
C MET A 117 -1.04 -2.21 8.61
N PHE A 118 -0.54 -2.36 9.82
CA PHE A 118 -0.92 -1.56 10.96
C PHE A 118 0.31 -0.89 11.57
N ILE A 119 0.13 0.34 12.01
CA ILE A 119 1.07 1.05 12.86
C ILE A 119 0.44 1.12 14.26
N CYS A 120 1.18 0.64 15.26
CA CYS A 120 0.75 0.55 16.64
C CYS A 120 1.72 1.32 17.55
N ASN A 121 1.33 1.55 18.79
CA ASN A 121 2.28 1.92 19.81
C ASN A 121 3.33 0.80 19.99
N GLU A 122 4.49 1.13 20.55
CA GLU A 122 5.58 0.17 20.77
C GLU A 122 5.13 -1.09 21.54
N ASP A 123 4.20 -0.96 22.48
CA ASP A 123 3.64 -2.06 23.27
C ASP A 123 2.55 -2.87 22.52
N GLY A 124 2.31 -2.56 21.25
CA GLY A 124 1.29 -3.21 20.42
C GLY A 124 -0.14 -2.73 20.66
N SER A 125 -0.34 -1.70 21.48
CA SER A 125 -1.64 -1.05 21.66
C SER A 125 -1.95 -0.03 20.56
N ASN A 126 -3.19 0.42 20.48
CA ASN A 126 -3.65 1.48 19.56
C ASN A 126 -3.20 1.27 18.11
N CYS A 127 -3.44 0.08 17.59
CA CYS A 127 -3.13 -0.24 16.20
C CYS A 127 -4.11 0.43 15.24
N ASN A 128 -3.58 1.17 14.28
CA ASN A 128 -4.34 1.76 13.19
C ASN A 128 -3.91 1.12 11.86
N GLU A 129 -4.88 0.73 11.05
CA GLU A 129 -4.63 0.22 9.71
C GLU A 129 -4.21 1.39 8.82
N ALA A 130 -2.98 1.34 8.32
CA ALA A 130 -2.42 2.40 7.47
C ALA A 130 -2.38 2.01 5.99
N ALA A 131 -2.41 0.72 5.67
CA ALA A 131 -2.49 0.26 4.29
C ALA A 131 -3.21 -1.08 4.18
N ARG A 132 -3.85 -1.28 3.02
CA ARG A 132 -4.55 -2.51 2.68
C ARG A 132 -4.34 -2.84 1.22
N TRP A 133 -4.08 -4.11 0.93
CA TRP A 133 -3.90 -4.62 -0.41
C TRP A 133 -4.75 -5.86 -0.64
N ILE A 134 -4.96 -6.18 -1.90
CA ILE A 134 -5.39 -7.50 -2.35
C ILE A 134 -4.19 -8.15 -3.01
N THR A 135 -3.78 -9.32 -2.54
CA THR A 135 -2.70 -10.05 -3.19
C THR A 135 -3.16 -10.52 -4.56
N PRO A 136 -2.36 -10.38 -5.61
CA PRO A 136 -2.75 -10.83 -6.92
C PRO A 136 -2.77 -12.35 -6.99
N PHE A 137 -3.71 -12.87 -7.75
CA PHE A 137 -3.88 -14.28 -8.03
C PHE A 137 -2.63 -14.86 -8.72
N ASP A 138 -2.00 -15.86 -8.12
CA ASP A 138 -0.86 -16.63 -8.65
C ASP A 138 0.32 -15.75 -9.13
N ARG A 139 0.53 -14.57 -8.54
CA ARG A 139 1.59 -13.62 -8.91
C ARG A 139 2.27 -13.03 -7.70
N GLN A 140 3.49 -12.58 -7.93
CA GLN A 140 4.25 -11.77 -6.99
C GLN A 140 3.77 -10.30 -7.06
N PRO A 141 3.18 -9.75 -6.00
CA PRO A 141 2.89 -8.32 -5.95
C PRO A 141 4.14 -7.52 -5.61
N HIS A 142 4.24 -6.34 -6.20
CA HIS A 142 5.16 -5.29 -5.83
C HIS A 142 4.37 -3.98 -5.83
N HIS A 143 4.02 -3.51 -4.65
CA HIS A 143 3.20 -2.32 -4.46
C HIS A 143 4.02 -1.18 -3.91
N LEU A 144 3.75 0.02 -4.38
CA LEU A 144 4.13 1.25 -3.72
C LEU A 144 2.86 2.04 -3.44
N THR A 145 2.58 2.28 -2.16
CA THR A 145 1.32 2.85 -1.69
C THR A 145 1.60 4.14 -0.96
N ASP A 146 1.05 5.24 -1.45
CA ASP A 146 1.09 6.52 -0.77
C ASP A 146 0.27 6.44 0.53
N ILE A 147 0.94 6.73 1.63
CA ILE A 147 0.35 6.81 2.98
C ILE A 147 0.70 8.13 3.65
N SER A 148 1.00 9.16 2.87
CA SER A 148 1.31 10.51 3.37
C SER A 148 0.29 11.03 4.40
N PRO A 149 -1.03 10.78 4.28
CA PRO A 149 -1.99 11.17 5.28
C PRO A 149 -1.72 10.63 6.69
N PHE A 150 -0.98 9.53 6.79
CA PHE A 150 -0.66 8.88 8.07
C PHE A 150 0.66 9.33 8.69
N ILE A 151 1.41 10.23 8.06
CA ILE A 151 2.70 10.71 8.59
C ILE A 151 2.52 11.35 9.99
N SER A 152 1.37 11.99 10.22
CA SER A 152 1.02 12.58 11.51
C SER A 152 0.91 11.57 12.66
N MET A 153 0.64 10.29 12.38
CA MET A 153 0.64 9.22 13.39
C MET A 153 2.03 8.95 13.96
N LEU A 154 3.06 9.30 13.19
CA LEU A 154 4.46 9.11 13.57
C LEU A 154 5.04 10.32 14.32
N LYS A 155 4.33 11.45 14.40
CA LYS A 155 4.82 12.71 14.99
C LYS A 155 5.23 12.62 16.46
N SER A 156 4.89 11.55 17.16
CA SER A 156 5.46 11.28 18.48
C SER A 156 6.90 10.74 18.41
N GLY A 157 7.38 10.42 17.21
CA GLY A 157 8.70 9.83 16.99
C GLY A 157 8.90 8.47 17.66
N GLY A 158 10.14 7.97 17.58
CA GLY A 158 10.60 6.81 18.31
C GLY A 158 10.02 5.48 17.84
N ASN A 159 10.01 4.53 18.75
CA ASN A 159 9.64 3.16 18.43
C ASN A 159 8.12 3.00 18.20
N LYS A 160 7.78 2.31 17.12
CA LYS A 160 6.42 1.85 16.83
C LYS A 160 6.46 0.37 16.46
N MET A 161 5.40 -0.34 16.78
CA MET A 161 5.22 -1.70 16.28
C MET A 161 4.52 -1.64 14.93
N VAL A 162 5.16 -2.19 13.91
CA VAL A 162 4.57 -2.41 12.58
C VAL A 162 4.13 -3.86 12.49
N LYS A 163 2.87 -4.07 12.14
CA LYS A 163 2.26 -5.39 11.96
C LYS A 163 1.80 -5.56 10.53
N PHE A 164 2.10 -6.72 9.97
CA PHE A 164 1.54 -7.15 8.69
C PHE A 164 0.70 -8.41 8.93
N GLN A 165 -0.51 -8.41 8.39
CA GLN A 165 -1.44 -9.52 8.46
C GLN A 165 -2.00 -9.84 7.08
N GLU A 166 -2.08 -11.12 6.77
CA GLU A 166 -2.70 -11.61 5.53
C GLU A 166 -3.78 -12.64 5.87
N SER A 167 -4.93 -12.54 5.21
CA SER A 167 -5.96 -13.56 5.28
C SER A 167 -5.47 -14.83 4.56
N GLY A 168 -5.82 -16.00 5.07
CA GLY A 168 -5.39 -17.27 4.51
C GLY A 168 -4.19 -17.87 5.26
N TRP A 169 -3.46 -18.74 4.58
CA TRP A 169 -2.29 -19.45 5.10
C TRP A 169 -1.03 -18.87 4.43
N PRO A 170 -0.38 -17.88 5.06
CA PRO A 170 0.75 -17.24 4.43
C PRO A 170 1.93 -18.19 4.27
N ASN A 171 2.58 -18.10 3.12
CA ASN A 171 3.88 -18.71 2.84
C ASN A 171 4.58 -17.80 1.82
N SER A 172 5.24 -16.76 2.29
CA SER A 172 5.84 -15.76 1.42
C SER A 172 7.15 -15.23 1.99
N LEU A 173 7.94 -14.63 1.13
CA LEU A 173 9.06 -13.79 1.51
C LEU A 173 8.59 -12.34 1.47
N LEU A 174 8.51 -11.72 2.64
CA LEU A 174 8.00 -10.37 2.80
C LEU A 174 9.16 -9.37 2.84
N THR A 175 9.13 -8.39 1.94
CA THR A 175 9.94 -7.18 2.03
C THR A 175 9.01 -5.99 2.14
N MET A 176 9.22 -5.16 3.15
CA MET A 176 8.43 -3.97 3.39
C MET A 176 9.34 -2.83 3.82
N ARG A 177 9.17 -1.65 3.20
CA ARG A 177 9.95 -0.46 3.47
C ARG A 177 9.06 0.76 3.50
N PHE A 178 9.36 1.69 4.40
CA PHE A 178 8.83 3.04 4.34
C PHE A 178 9.79 3.91 3.53
N ARG A 179 9.25 4.77 2.67
CA ARG A 179 9.96 5.85 2.00
C ARG A 179 9.40 7.18 2.47
N PHE A 180 10.28 8.05 2.95
CA PHE A 180 9.96 9.40 3.42
C PHE A 180 10.51 10.39 2.40
N TYR A 181 9.63 11.08 1.71
CA TYR A 181 10.01 11.93 0.58
C TYR A 181 10.44 13.32 1.03
N HIS A 182 11.58 13.77 0.52
CA HIS A 182 12.01 15.15 0.64
C HIS A 182 11.21 16.01 -0.34
N GLY A 183 10.77 17.18 0.08
CA GLY A 183 10.03 18.10 -0.78
C GLY A 183 10.10 19.53 -0.29
N ASP A 184 9.99 20.45 -1.23
CA ASP A 184 10.03 21.88 -0.94
C ASP A 184 8.67 22.43 -0.47
N ASP A 185 7.58 21.70 -0.73
CA ASP A 185 6.23 22.09 -0.35
C ASP A 185 5.70 21.25 0.80
N LEU A 186 5.87 21.77 2.00
CA LEU A 186 5.43 21.15 3.25
C LEU A 186 4.06 21.68 3.71
N THR A 187 3.43 22.57 2.92
CA THR A 187 2.19 23.26 3.33
C THR A 187 1.01 22.30 3.45
N ASP A 188 1.02 21.22 2.68
CA ASP A 188 -0.05 20.23 2.66
C ASP A 188 0.25 18.97 3.51
N THR A 189 1.34 18.98 4.28
CA THR A 189 1.68 17.83 5.13
C THR A 189 0.66 17.70 6.27
N PRO A 190 -0.04 16.55 6.39
CA PRO A 190 -1.03 16.33 7.44
C PRO A 190 -0.44 16.48 8.84
N GLN A 191 -1.05 17.32 9.67
CA GLN A 191 -0.58 17.63 11.01
C GLN A 191 -1.22 16.74 12.08
N THR A 192 -2.42 16.26 11.82
CA THR A 192 -3.19 15.43 12.75
C THR A 192 -3.84 14.26 12.04
N PHE A 193 -3.96 13.15 12.75
CA PHE A 193 -4.71 11.98 12.32
C PHE A 193 -5.76 11.66 13.37
N GLN A 194 -7.00 11.56 12.94
CA GLN A 194 -8.09 11.15 13.81
C GLN A 194 -8.93 10.07 13.12
N PRO A 195 -8.95 8.83 13.64
CA PRO A 195 -9.80 7.80 13.06
C PRO A 195 -11.27 8.14 13.31
N MET A 196 -12.04 8.24 12.22
CA MET A 196 -13.50 8.42 12.28
C MET A 196 -14.22 7.14 12.70
N TRP A 197 -13.60 6.02 12.48
CA TRP A 197 -14.15 4.72 12.76
C TRP A 197 -13.05 3.73 13.16
N VAL A 198 -13.31 2.99 14.22
CA VAL A 198 -12.48 1.86 14.63
C VAL A 198 -13.40 0.68 14.94
N GLY A 199 -13.30 -0.39 14.16
CA GLY A 199 -14.10 -1.61 14.39
C GLY A 199 -14.70 -2.20 13.11
N THR A 200 -15.62 -3.12 13.31
CA THR A 200 -16.32 -3.83 12.22
C THR A 200 -17.79 -3.40 12.17
N ILE A 201 -18.25 -2.98 11.02
CA ILE A 201 -19.69 -2.80 10.74
C ILE A 201 -20.19 -4.10 10.11
N PRO A 202 -21.13 -4.81 10.74
CA PRO A 202 -21.75 -5.96 10.10
C PRO A 202 -22.72 -5.48 9.02
N PHE A 203 -22.36 -5.64 7.77
CA PHE A 203 -23.29 -5.51 6.64
C PHE A 203 -24.09 -6.81 6.51
N ASN A 204 -25.14 -6.93 7.29
CA ASN A 204 -26.09 -8.04 7.24
C ASN A 204 -27.46 -7.52 6.79
N PRO A 205 -28.47 -8.39 6.57
CA PRO A 205 -29.81 -7.95 6.18
C PRO A 205 -30.51 -7.03 7.19
N ASP A 206 -30.01 -6.99 8.44
CA ASP A 206 -30.54 -6.12 9.49
C ASP A 206 -29.85 -4.74 9.52
N PHE A 207 -28.85 -4.52 8.63
CA PHE A 207 -28.23 -3.22 8.44
C PHE A 207 -29.17 -2.33 7.65
N ASP A 208 -29.92 -1.52 8.36
CA ASP A 208 -30.95 -0.63 7.85
C ASP A 208 -30.82 0.78 8.42
N ASP A 209 -31.81 1.62 8.15
CA ASP A 209 -31.90 2.98 8.67
C ASP A 209 -31.94 3.08 10.20
N SER A 210 -32.10 1.95 10.92
CA SER A 210 -32.04 1.90 12.37
C SER A 210 -30.61 1.92 12.94
N THR A 211 -29.61 1.64 12.09
CA THR A 211 -28.22 1.76 12.50
C THR A 211 -27.90 3.24 12.76
N PRO A 212 -27.54 3.62 14.00
CA PRO A 212 -27.30 5.01 14.32
C PRO A 212 -26.19 5.58 13.45
N PRO A 213 -26.35 6.80 12.91
CA PRO A 213 -25.28 7.44 12.17
C PRO A 213 -24.07 7.66 13.10
N ILE A 214 -22.88 7.47 12.53
CA ILE A 214 -21.66 7.85 13.21
C ILE A 214 -21.55 9.37 13.10
N VAL A 215 -21.64 10.05 14.24
CA VAL A 215 -21.44 11.49 14.31
C VAL A 215 -19.98 11.75 14.62
N PHE A 216 -19.33 12.47 13.75
CA PHE A 216 -17.94 12.88 13.88
C PHE A 216 -17.88 14.42 13.86
N GLU A 217 -17.26 15.00 14.88
CA GLU A 217 -16.94 16.42 14.89
C GLU A 217 -15.64 16.65 14.14
N VAL A 218 -15.72 17.32 13.03
CA VAL A 218 -14.52 17.77 12.31
C VAL A 218 -13.92 18.94 13.10
N PRO A 219 -12.63 18.87 13.48
CA PRO A 219 -11.98 20.01 14.13
C PRO A 219 -12.07 21.28 13.27
N ASP A 220 -12.22 22.44 13.92
CA ASP A 220 -12.38 23.73 13.22
C ASP A 220 -11.15 24.11 12.36
N ASP A 221 -10.01 23.52 12.65
CA ASP A 221 -8.73 23.67 11.96
C ASP A 221 -8.41 22.56 10.96
N ALA A 222 -9.35 21.64 10.70
CA ALA A 222 -9.18 20.61 9.69
C ALA A 222 -9.21 21.22 8.28
N THR A 223 -8.15 21.02 7.52
CA THR A 223 -8.00 21.49 6.13
C THR A 223 -7.92 20.30 5.19
#